data_77b69149e9129655c3e767acd4cef7e4
#
_entry.id   77b69149e9129655c3e767acd4cef7e4
#
_cell.length_a   1.000
_cell.length_b   1.000
_cell.length_c   1.000
_cell.angle_alpha   90.00
_cell.angle_beta   90.00
_cell.angle_gamma   90.00
#
_symmetry.space_group_name_H-M   'P 1'
#
loop_
_entity.id
_entity.type
_entity.pdbx_description
1 polymer ?
#
loop_
_entity_poly.entity_id
_entity_poly.type
_entity_poly.pdbx_seq_one_letter_code
_entity_poly.pdbx_strand_id
1 'polypeptide(L)'
;MSLIEFERRVNALTQMRVADVAVPILDKDDRHHLFKVLRAQAGEEIVVTDGRGSWAFASVGDGEIVRTSDVVQDPEPYPTELFIVPLKGDKSELAVSKLVELGVTSITPLISENMQVKFKGEHREKILERWHRIALEAAGQCRRTYDITINGPVKVSDVPVDVAVAEPGTTGSLRGIRAIAIGPEGGWAPGEWSEKQLRIGLGSTVLRGETAAIVAATLLVLRGEGWAVTSYEGAVRNNGFIQ
;
A
#
# COMPACT_ATOMS: atom_id res chain seq x y z
N MET A 1 -13.38 14.29 8.13
CA MET A 1 -13.17 15.18 6.95
C MET A 1 -14.51 15.40 6.27
N SER A 2 -14.90 16.66 6.02
CA SER A 2 -16.09 16.98 5.24
C SER A 2 -15.90 16.68 3.75
N LEU A 3 -17.00 16.54 2.98
CA LEU A 3 -16.93 16.35 1.53
C LEU A 3 -16.19 17.51 0.83
N ILE A 4 -16.42 18.73 1.30
CA ILE A 4 -15.78 19.95 0.76
C ILE A 4 -14.27 19.92 0.99
N GLU A 5 -13.82 19.53 2.17
CA GLU A 5 -12.37 19.38 2.47
C GLU A 5 -11.75 18.27 1.66
N PHE A 6 -12.45 17.15 1.45
CA PHE A 6 -11.99 16.08 0.59
C PHE A 6 -11.79 16.56 -0.86
N GLU A 7 -12.81 17.21 -1.43
CA GLU A 7 -12.72 17.76 -2.79
C GLU A 7 -11.59 18.79 -2.93
N ARG A 8 -11.44 19.70 -1.97
CA ARG A 8 -10.36 20.69 -1.94
C ARG A 8 -9.00 20.01 -1.90
N ARG A 9 -8.84 18.97 -1.07
CA ARG A 9 -7.60 18.22 -0.94
C ARG A 9 -7.23 17.46 -2.23
N VAL A 10 -8.22 16.86 -2.90
CA VAL A 10 -8.01 16.15 -4.18
C VAL A 10 -7.63 17.14 -5.29
N ASN A 11 -8.24 18.33 -5.30
CA ASN A 11 -8.02 19.36 -6.33
C ASN A 11 -6.76 20.21 -6.12
N ALA A 12 -6.11 20.13 -4.95
CA ALA A 12 -4.82 20.79 -4.72
C ALA A 12 -3.77 20.34 -5.75
N LEU A 13 -2.91 21.26 -6.19
CA LEU A 13 -1.90 21.01 -7.23
C LEU A 13 -1.10 19.74 -6.95
N THR A 14 -0.62 19.58 -5.72
CA THR A 14 0.16 18.42 -5.27
C THR A 14 0.06 18.24 -3.76
N GLN A 15 0.61 17.12 -3.25
CA GLN A 15 0.86 16.91 -1.83
C GLN A 15 2.37 16.76 -1.63
N MET A 16 2.92 17.55 -0.70
CA MET A 16 4.35 17.58 -0.39
C MET A 16 4.61 17.05 1.02
N ARG A 17 5.71 16.32 1.18
CA ARG A 17 6.16 15.84 2.47
C ARG A 17 6.96 16.93 3.18
N VAL A 18 6.66 17.18 4.46
CA VAL A 18 7.40 18.15 5.29
C VAL A 18 7.71 17.55 6.66
N ALA A 19 8.75 18.05 7.30
CA ALA A 19 9.11 17.60 8.65
C ALA A 19 8.13 18.09 9.72
N ASP A 20 7.63 19.32 9.55
CA ASP A 20 6.67 19.98 10.44
C ASP A 20 5.55 20.64 9.61
N VAL A 21 4.33 20.17 9.80
CA VAL A 21 3.15 20.71 9.11
C VAL A 21 2.77 22.10 9.62
N ALA A 22 3.08 22.42 10.88
CA ALA A 22 2.77 23.73 11.44
C ALA A 22 3.63 24.84 10.81
N VAL A 23 4.89 24.53 10.50
CA VAL A 23 5.84 25.42 9.84
C VAL A 23 6.46 24.69 8.65
N PRO A 24 5.74 24.54 7.52
CA PRO A 24 6.15 23.71 6.41
C PRO A 24 7.37 24.31 5.69
N ILE A 25 8.44 23.54 5.62
CA ILE A 25 9.66 23.87 4.89
C ILE A 25 9.96 22.73 3.93
N LEU A 26 10.07 23.05 2.64
CA LEU A 26 10.48 22.09 1.62
C LEU A 26 12.00 21.91 1.62
N ASP A 27 12.45 20.68 1.46
CA ASP A 27 13.86 20.43 1.18
C ASP A 27 14.25 20.87 -0.23
N LYS A 28 15.51 20.67 -0.60
CA LYS A 28 16.03 21.14 -1.90
C LYS A 28 15.38 20.42 -3.08
N ASP A 29 15.15 19.12 -2.95
CA ASP A 29 14.63 18.27 -4.01
C ASP A 29 13.13 18.52 -4.21
N ASP A 30 12.39 18.65 -3.10
CA ASP A 30 10.97 19.01 -3.08
C ASP A 30 10.73 20.42 -3.64
N ARG A 31 11.59 21.39 -3.30
CA ARG A 31 11.55 22.73 -3.92
C ARG A 31 11.80 22.66 -5.41
N HIS A 32 12.80 21.90 -5.85
CA HIS A 32 13.08 21.72 -7.28
C HIS A 32 11.87 21.09 -7.98
N HIS A 33 11.29 20.04 -7.39
CA HIS A 33 10.11 19.39 -7.94
C HIS A 33 8.93 20.36 -8.07
N LEU A 34 8.58 21.08 -6.99
CA LEU A 34 7.46 22.02 -6.99
C LEU A 34 7.63 23.15 -8.01
N PHE A 35 8.76 23.85 -7.98
CA PHE A 35 8.95 25.07 -8.77
C PHE A 35 9.49 24.83 -10.19
N LYS A 36 10.25 23.77 -10.44
CA LYS A 36 10.87 23.51 -11.75
C LYS A 36 10.16 22.42 -12.54
N VAL A 37 9.72 21.35 -11.89
CA VAL A 37 9.04 20.23 -12.56
C VAL A 37 7.55 20.53 -12.70
N LEU A 38 6.85 20.81 -11.60
CA LEU A 38 5.42 21.14 -11.60
C LEU A 38 5.15 22.58 -12.05
N ARG A 39 6.16 23.47 -12.00
CA ARG A 39 6.06 24.88 -12.37
C ARG A 39 4.97 25.62 -11.61
N ALA A 40 4.84 25.30 -10.33
CA ALA A 40 3.83 25.87 -9.45
C ALA A 40 3.89 27.40 -9.45
N GLN A 41 2.74 28.05 -9.54
CA GLN A 41 2.60 29.49 -9.56
C GLN A 41 2.25 30.01 -8.18
N ALA A 42 2.63 31.27 -7.91
CA ALA A 42 2.23 31.95 -6.67
C ALA A 42 0.71 31.98 -6.54
N GLY A 43 0.21 31.63 -5.35
CA GLY A 43 -1.22 31.54 -5.04
C GLY A 43 -1.82 30.17 -5.27
N GLU A 44 -1.15 29.23 -5.95
CA GLU A 44 -1.65 27.87 -6.07
C GLU A 44 -1.65 27.15 -4.72
N GLU A 45 -2.64 26.31 -4.53
CA GLU A 45 -2.82 25.56 -3.30
C GLU A 45 -2.21 24.16 -3.41
N ILE A 46 -1.48 23.77 -2.36
CA ILE A 46 -0.92 22.44 -2.17
C ILE A 46 -1.35 21.87 -0.82
N VAL A 47 -1.21 20.59 -0.64
CA VAL A 47 -1.30 19.90 0.65
C VAL A 47 0.10 19.65 1.19
N VAL A 48 0.32 19.85 2.49
CA VAL A 48 1.53 19.45 3.18
C VAL A 48 1.19 18.41 4.24
N THR A 49 2.05 17.37 4.40
CA THR A 49 1.86 16.30 5.38
C THR A 49 3.18 15.86 5.99
N ASP A 50 3.14 15.40 7.25
CA ASP A 50 4.29 14.79 7.93
C ASP A 50 4.38 13.26 7.72
N GLY A 51 3.41 12.65 6.99
CA GLY A 51 3.28 11.20 6.78
C GLY A 51 2.98 10.41 8.04
N ARG A 52 2.55 11.08 9.10
CA ARG A 52 2.10 10.49 10.36
C ARG A 52 0.66 10.88 10.68
N GLY A 53 -0.07 11.27 9.65
CA GLY A 53 -1.48 11.66 9.71
C GLY A 53 -1.72 13.16 9.83
N SER A 54 -0.73 13.97 10.20
CA SER A 54 -0.89 15.42 10.22
C SER A 54 -0.81 15.99 8.81
N TRP A 55 -1.69 16.93 8.49
CA TRP A 55 -1.70 17.62 7.21
C TRP A 55 -2.33 19.02 7.31
N ALA A 56 -2.04 19.89 6.35
CA ALA A 56 -2.64 21.20 6.20
C ALA A 56 -2.63 21.64 4.74
N PHE A 57 -3.46 22.64 4.41
CA PHE A 57 -3.30 23.38 3.16
C PHE A 57 -2.19 24.41 3.29
N ALA A 58 -1.47 24.62 2.18
CA ALA A 58 -0.48 25.66 2.04
C ALA A 58 -0.59 26.33 0.67
N SER A 59 -0.24 27.60 0.58
CA SER A 59 -0.17 28.33 -0.67
C SER A 59 1.28 28.45 -1.13
N VAL A 60 1.49 28.33 -2.43
CA VAL A 60 2.78 28.58 -3.09
C VAL A 60 3.05 30.08 -3.11
N GLY A 61 4.20 30.48 -2.57
CA GLY A 61 4.72 31.85 -2.63
C GLY A 61 5.87 32.01 -3.64
N ASP A 62 6.62 33.07 -3.50
CA ASP A 62 7.82 33.31 -4.33
C ASP A 62 9.02 32.51 -3.79
N GLY A 63 9.12 31.25 -4.23
CA GLY A 63 10.17 30.32 -3.85
C GLY A 63 10.00 29.67 -2.46
N GLU A 64 8.89 29.83 -1.82
CA GLU A 64 8.52 29.21 -0.53
C GLU A 64 7.07 28.77 -0.50
N ILE A 65 6.67 28.10 0.56
CA ILE A 65 5.27 27.72 0.81
C ILE A 65 4.84 28.27 2.17
N VAL A 66 3.56 28.69 2.26
CA VAL A 66 3.01 29.24 3.50
C VAL A 66 1.72 28.49 3.85
N ARG A 67 1.65 27.93 5.05
CA ARG A 67 0.44 27.25 5.55
C ARG A 67 -0.76 28.21 5.59
N THR A 68 -1.90 27.75 5.09
CA THR A 68 -3.13 28.56 4.96
C THR A 68 -4.33 28.00 5.71
N SER A 69 -4.20 26.83 6.35
CA SER A 69 -5.25 26.22 7.18
C SER A 69 -4.73 25.79 8.54
N ASP A 70 -5.63 25.40 9.43
CA ASP A 70 -5.26 24.66 10.63
C ASP A 70 -4.64 23.30 10.27
N VAL A 71 -3.82 22.79 11.19
CA VAL A 71 -3.28 21.42 11.07
C VAL A 71 -4.40 20.45 11.46
N VAL A 72 -4.66 19.50 10.58
CA VAL A 72 -5.63 18.43 10.78
C VAL A 72 -4.87 17.14 11.04
N GLN A 73 -5.38 16.29 11.93
CA GLN A 73 -4.90 14.93 12.18
C GLN A 73 -5.92 13.94 11.63
N ASP A 74 -5.55 13.18 10.61
CA ASP A 74 -6.36 12.07 10.13
C ASP A 74 -6.34 10.91 11.15
N PRO A 75 -7.41 10.10 11.25
CA PRO A 75 -7.41 8.92 12.11
C PRO A 75 -6.37 7.90 11.63
N GLU A 76 -5.83 7.12 12.57
CA GLU A 76 -4.92 6.02 12.21
C GLU A 76 -5.63 5.01 11.31
N PRO A 77 -4.97 4.60 10.21
CA PRO A 77 -5.53 3.58 9.32
C PRO A 77 -5.61 2.22 10.02
N TYR A 78 -6.59 1.41 9.62
CA TYR A 78 -6.67 0.04 10.09
C TYR A 78 -5.41 -0.76 9.69
N PRO A 79 -4.74 -1.42 10.64
CA PRO A 79 -3.50 -2.14 10.35
C PRO A 79 -3.72 -3.26 9.33
N THR A 80 -3.05 -3.17 8.19
CA THR A 80 -3.06 -4.17 7.12
C THR A 80 -1.65 -4.39 6.61
N GLU A 81 -1.24 -5.62 6.45
CA GLU A 81 0.09 -5.97 6.00
C GLU A 81 0.06 -6.94 4.82
N LEU A 82 0.86 -6.67 3.80
CA LEU A 82 1.11 -7.60 2.70
C LEU A 82 2.55 -8.12 2.78
N PHE A 83 2.68 -9.45 2.87
CA PHE A 83 3.94 -10.16 2.67
C PHE A 83 4.04 -10.54 1.20
N ILE A 84 5.03 -10.03 0.47
CA ILE A 84 5.10 -10.18 -0.99
C ILE A 84 6.46 -10.72 -1.40
N VAL A 85 6.47 -11.83 -2.13
CA VAL A 85 7.69 -12.27 -2.82
C VAL A 85 7.98 -11.28 -3.96
N PRO A 86 9.21 -10.69 -4.05
CA PRO A 86 9.55 -9.80 -5.15
C PRO A 86 9.33 -10.44 -6.52
N LEU A 87 8.61 -9.75 -7.39
CA LEU A 87 8.19 -10.19 -8.72
C LEU A 87 9.15 -9.69 -9.80
N LYS A 88 9.19 -10.34 -10.95
CA LYS A 88 10.02 -9.94 -12.09
C LYS A 88 9.56 -8.64 -12.75
N GLY A 89 10.52 -7.88 -13.26
CA GLY A 89 10.29 -6.63 -14.00
C GLY A 89 9.72 -5.55 -13.10
N ASP A 90 8.79 -4.79 -13.62
CA ASP A 90 8.09 -3.67 -12.96
C ASP A 90 6.88 -4.08 -12.12
N LYS A 91 6.56 -5.39 -12.08
CA LYS A 91 5.37 -5.90 -11.38
C LYS A 91 5.37 -5.63 -9.87
N SER A 92 6.53 -5.76 -9.21
CA SER A 92 6.66 -5.40 -7.80
C SER A 92 6.36 -3.93 -7.57
N GLU A 93 6.82 -3.07 -8.45
CA GLU A 93 6.65 -1.63 -8.38
C GLU A 93 5.19 -1.23 -8.57
N LEU A 94 4.53 -1.85 -9.55
CA LEU A 94 3.09 -1.72 -9.75
C LEU A 94 2.33 -2.16 -8.49
N ALA A 95 2.68 -3.32 -7.93
CA ALA A 95 2.05 -3.81 -6.70
C ALA A 95 2.22 -2.81 -5.56
N VAL A 96 3.47 -2.37 -5.26
CA VAL A 96 3.76 -1.40 -4.21
C VAL A 96 2.94 -0.12 -4.38
N SER A 97 2.94 0.47 -5.59
CA SER A 97 2.14 1.68 -5.86
C SER A 97 0.66 1.46 -5.54
N LYS A 98 0.06 0.36 -6.02
CA LYS A 98 -1.36 0.07 -5.80
C LYS A 98 -1.69 -0.26 -4.33
N LEU A 99 -0.79 -0.90 -3.62
CA LEU A 99 -0.97 -1.16 -2.19
C LEU A 99 -0.99 0.14 -1.38
N VAL A 100 -0.17 1.11 -1.73
CA VAL A 100 -0.19 2.46 -1.13
C VAL A 100 -1.53 3.15 -1.42
N GLU A 101 -1.96 3.16 -2.67
CA GLU A 101 -3.24 3.77 -3.11
C GLU A 101 -4.45 3.14 -2.40
N LEU A 102 -4.40 1.84 -2.15
CA LEU A 102 -5.47 1.10 -1.46
C LEU A 102 -5.47 1.28 0.07
N GLY A 103 -4.44 1.90 0.65
CA GLY A 103 -4.41 2.16 2.09
C GLY A 103 -3.72 1.09 2.94
N VAL A 104 -2.98 0.14 2.35
CA VAL A 104 -2.17 -0.85 3.10
C VAL A 104 -1.17 -0.11 4.01
N THR A 105 -1.00 -0.58 5.25
CA THR A 105 -0.14 0.10 6.22
C THR A 105 1.30 -0.39 6.20
N SER A 106 1.55 -1.65 5.82
CA SER A 106 2.91 -2.17 5.70
C SER A 106 3.07 -3.22 4.60
N ILE A 107 4.27 -3.29 4.04
CA ILE A 107 4.69 -4.31 3.08
C ILE A 107 5.96 -4.96 3.59
N THR A 108 5.96 -6.28 3.66
CA THR A 108 7.13 -7.08 4.05
C THR A 108 7.57 -7.95 2.87
N PRO A 109 8.78 -7.73 2.32
CA PRO A 109 9.32 -8.59 1.29
C PRO A 109 9.56 -10.01 1.80
N LEU A 110 9.13 -11.04 1.05
CA LEU A 110 9.34 -12.44 1.39
C LEU A 110 10.49 -13.06 0.60
N ILE A 111 11.28 -13.88 1.29
CA ILE A 111 12.28 -14.76 0.70
C ILE A 111 11.68 -16.14 0.64
N SER A 112 11.32 -16.59 -0.57
CA SER A 112 10.73 -17.89 -0.89
C SER A 112 11.68 -18.74 -1.73
N GLU A 113 11.58 -20.05 -1.65
CA GLU A 113 12.41 -21.00 -2.40
C GLU A 113 12.22 -20.85 -3.93
N ASN A 114 10.99 -20.66 -4.38
CA ASN A 114 10.66 -20.51 -5.80
C ASN A 114 10.74 -19.05 -6.30
N MET A 115 11.36 -18.16 -5.51
CA MET A 115 11.55 -16.77 -5.92
C MET A 115 12.44 -16.66 -7.17
N GLN A 116 11.96 -15.95 -8.19
CA GLN A 116 12.66 -15.81 -9.47
C GLN A 116 13.56 -14.57 -9.56
N VAL A 117 13.46 -13.67 -8.60
CA VAL A 117 14.26 -12.43 -8.53
C VAL A 117 15.48 -12.66 -7.67
N LYS A 118 16.65 -12.18 -8.13
CA LYS A 118 17.85 -12.18 -7.29
C LYS A 118 17.70 -11.14 -6.18
N PHE A 119 17.41 -11.58 -4.95
CA PHE A 119 17.11 -10.70 -3.80
C PHE A 119 18.18 -10.88 -2.71
N LYS A 120 19.43 -10.46 -3.00
CA LYS A 120 20.61 -10.60 -2.10
C LYS A 120 21.56 -9.40 -2.25
N GLY A 121 22.26 -9.04 -1.15
CA GLY A 121 23.28 -8.00 -1.12
C GLY A 121 22.77 -6.66 -1.69
N GLU A 122 23.62 -5.93 -2.38
CA GLU A 122 23.32 -4.62 -2.99
C GLU A 122 22.09 -4.64 -3.90
N HIS A 123 21.81 -5.76 -4.58
CA HIS A 123 20.63 -5.84 -5.44
C HIS A 123 19.32 -5.78 -4.64
N ARG A 124 19.29 -6.45 -3.49
CA ARG A 124 18.18 -6.36 -2.55
C ARG A 124 17.98 -4.92 -2.06
N GLU A 125 19.07 -4.26 -1.67
CA GLU A 125 19.03 -2.88 -1.17
C GLU A 125 18.46 -1.92 -2.22
N LYS A 126 18.91 -2.03 -3.47
CA LYS A 126 18.39 -1.24 -4.59
C LYS A 126 16.88 -1.48 -4.84
N ILE A 127 16.42 -2.73 -4.69
CA ILE A 127 14.98 -3.03 -4.81
C ILE A 127 14.20 -2.35 -3.67
N LEU A 128 14.68 -2.43 -2.43
CA LEU A 128 14.00 -1.81 -1.28
C LEU A 128 13.99 -0.29 -1.37
N GLU A 129 15.11 0.34 -1.73
CA GLU A 129 15.20 1.78 -1.97
C GLU A 129 14.19 2.22 -3.05
N ARG A 130 14.07 1.42 -4.12
CA ARG A 130 13.12 1.70 -5.18
C ARG A 130 11.67 1.57 -4.70
N TRP A 131 11.35 0.55 -3.89
CA TRP A 131 10.03 0.41 -3.29
C TRP A 131 9.68 1.58 -2.38
N HIS A 132 10.63 2.03 -1.54
CA HIS A 132 10.44 3.21 -0.71
C HIS A 132 10.12 4.47 -1.53
N ARG A 133 10.88 4.71 -2.60
CA ARG A 133 10.64 5.86 -3.48
C ARG A 133 9.26 5.80 -4.12
N ILE A 134 8.88 4.66 -4.70
CA ILE A 134 7.57 4.48 -5.33
C ILE A 134 6.45 4.64 -4.30
N ALA A 135 6.65 4.15 -3.09
CA ALA A 135 5.68 4.30 -2.01
C ALA A 135 5.43 5.77 -1.66
N LEU A 136 6.49 6.58 -1.55
CA LEU A 136 6.37 8.03 -1.31
C LEU A 136 5.69 8.77 -2.47
N GLU A 137 6.07 8.46 -3.71
CA GLU A 137 5.46 9.03 -4.91
C GLU A 137 3.95 8.70 -4.97
N ALA A 138 3.59 7.42 -4.73
CA ALA A 138 2.19 6.99 -4.72
C ALA A 138 1.39 7.63 -3.57
N ALA A 139 1.98 7.78 -2.38
CA ALA A 139 1.34 8.44 -1.24
C ALA A 139 1.00 9.91 -1.55
N GLY A 140 1.93 10.64 -2.16
CA GLY A 140 1.69 12.01 -2.62
C GLY A 140 0.57 12.08 -3.66
N GLN A 141 0.59 11.17 -4.64
CA GLN A 141 -0.40 11.12 -5.71
C GLN A 141 -1.81 10.81 -5.20
N CYS A 142 -1.97 9.85 -4.29
CA CYS A 142 -3.28 9.47 -3.73
C CYS A 142 -3.70 10.31 -2.50
N ARG A 143 -2.94 11.34 -2.16
CA ARG A 143 -3.20 12.24 -1.01
C ARG A 143 -3.21 11.53 0.34
N ARG A 144 -2.44 10.45 0.48
CA ARG A 144 -2.30 9.72 1.73
C ARG A 144 -1.49 10.51 2.74
N THR A 145 -1.96 10.58 3.99
CA THR A 145 -1.29 11.31 5.09
C THR A 145 -0.46 10.43 6.00
N TYR A 146 -0.67 9.13 5.96
CA TYR A 146 0.18 8.14 6.64
C TYR A 146 1.08 7.44 5.64
N ASP A 147 2.38 7.47 5.85
CA ASP A 147 3.31 6.70 5.03
C ASP A 147 3.09 5.21 5.24
N ILE A 148 3.33 4.45 4.19
CA ILE A 148 3.41 3.00 4.30
C ILE A 148 4.78 2.59 4.86
N THR A 149 4.81 1.57 5.69
CA THR A 149 6.07 0.98 6.16
C THR A 149 6.53 -0.11 5.19
N ILE A 150 7.74 0.01 4.66
CA ILE A 150 8.41 -1.08 3.94
C ILE A 150 9.35 -1.77 4.94
N ASN A 151 8.98 -2.97 5.35
CA ASN A 151 9.76 -3.74 6.33
C ASN A 151 11.02 -4.37 5.72
N GLY A 152 11.93 -4.81 6.58
CA GLY A 152 13.03 -5.67 6.17
C GLY A 152 12.53 -7.04 5.66
N PRO A 153 13.31 -7.72 4.80
CA PRO A 153 12.88 -8.99 4.23
C PRO A 153 12.87 -10.12 5.27
N VAL A 154 11.87 -11.00 5.18
CA VAL A 154 11.65 -12.13 6.07
C VAL A 154 11.65 -13.42 5.24
N LYS A 155 12.22 -14.51 5.77
CA LYS A 155 12.05 -15.84 5.17
C LYS A 155 10.63 -16.35 5.45
N VAL A 156 10.09 -17.15 4.53
CA VAL A 156 8.77 -17.78 4.72
C VAL A 156 8.70 -18.56 6.04
N SER A 157 9.76 -19.24 6.44
CA SER A 157 9.85 -19.98 7.72
C SER A 157 9.67 -19.11 8.97
N ASP A 158 9.95 -17.81 8.86
CA ASP A 158 9.97 -16.89 9.99
C ASP A 158 8.68 -16.02 10.05
N VAL A 159 7.76 -16.24 9.11
CA VAL A 159 6.47 -15.52 9.06
C VAL A 159 5.56 -16.00 10.19
N PRO A 160 4.93 -15.07 10.94
CA PRO A 160 3.97 -15.41 11.98
C PRO A 160 2.80 -16.28 11.50
N VAL A 161 2.31 -17.17 12.37
CA VAL A 161 1.27 -18.15 12.01
C VAL A 161 -0.10 -17.54 11.74
N ASP A 162 -0.35 -16.31 12.19
CA ASP A 162 -1.58 -15.54 11.97
C ASP A 162 -1.62 -14.81 10.63
N VAL A 163 -0.53 -14.86 9.88
CA VAL A 163 -0.50 -14.39 8.48
C VAL A 163 -1.17 -15.44 7.59
N ALA A 164 -2.20 -15.06 6.88
CA ALA A 164 -2.83 -15.94 5.89
C ALA A 164 -1.98 -16.08 4.63
N VAL A 165 -2.06 -17.22 3.97
CA VAL A 165 -1.33 -17.51 2.74
C VAL A 165 -2.30 -17.55 1.57
N ALA A 166 -2.09 -16.71 0.57
CA ALA A 166 -2.85 -16.75 -0.66
C ALA A 166 -2.48 -18.01 -1.46
N GLU A 167 -3.47 -18.86 -1.70
CA GLU A 167 -3.30 -20.10 -2.44
C GLU A 167 -4.53 -20.38 -3.31
N PRO A 168 -4.37 -20.53 -4.63
CA PRO A 168 -5.47 -20.83 -5.52
C PRO A 168 -6.19 -22.12 -5.15
N GLY A 169 -7.53 -22.14 -5.27
CA GLY A 169 -8.35 -23.31 -5.01
C GLY A 169 -8.70 -23.56 -3.55
N THR A 170 -8.31 -22.68 -2.63
CA THR A 170 -8.70 -22.77 -1.22
C THR A 170 -9.91 -21.87 -0.90
N THR A 171 -10.60 -22.16 0.22
CA THR A 171 -11.85 -21.48 0.61
C THR A 171 -11.80 -20.88 2.02
N GLY A 172 -10.61 -20.54 2.52
CA GLY A 172 -10.43 -19.96 3.85
C GLY A 172 -11.15 -18.60 4.01
N SER A 173 -11.56 -18.28 5.23
CA SER A 173 -12.21 -17.01 5.58
C SER A 173 -11.19 -15.95 5.97
N LEU A 174 -11.40 -14.72 5.53
CA LEU A 174 -10.60 -13.54 5.92
C LEU A 174 -10.94 -12.99 7.31
N ARG A 175 -11.86 -13.63 8.05
CA ARG A 175 -12.31 -13.12 9.35
C ARG A 175 -11.16 -13.04 10.36
N GLY A 176 -10.89 -11.83 10.86
CA GLY A 176 -9.80 -11.56 11.80
C GLY A 176 -8.41 -11.45 11.18
N ILE A 177 -8.27 -11.68 9.88
CA ILE A 177 -6.99 -11.59 9.18
C ILE A 177 -6.65 -10.12 8.92
N ARG A 178 -5.40 -9.75 9.21
CA ARG A 178 -4.82 -8.42 8.96
C ARG A 178 -3.62 -8.48 8.02
N ALA A 179 -3.09 -9.67 7.79
CA ALA A 179 -1.91 -9.87 6.98
C ALA A 179 -2.07 -11.06 6.03
N ILE A 180 -1.63 -10.90 4.78
CA ILE A 180 -1.68 -11.94 3.74
C ILE A 180 -0.33 -12.03 3.03
N ALA A 181 0.13 -13.26 2.80
CA ALA A 181 1.31 -13.57 2.02
C ALA A 181 0.95 -13.90 0.56
N ILE A 182 1.62 -13.24 -0.37
CA ILE A 182 1.48 -13.39 -1.81
C ILE A 182 2.74 -14.06 -2.37
N GLY A 183 2.55 -15.21 -3.02
CA GLY A 183 3.63 -16.05 -3.53
C GLY A 183 4.27 -15.59 -4.83
N PRO A 184 5.36 -16.26 -5.21
CA PRO A 184 6.02 -16.05 -6.49
C PRO A 184 5.19 -16.64 -7.64
N GLU A 185 5.52 -16.27 -8.87
CA GLU A 185 4.84 -16.78 -10.08
C GLU A 185 4.94 -18.32 -10.22
N GLY A 186 5.97 -18.94 -9.63
CA GLY A 186 6.15 -20.39 -9.59
C GLY A 186 5.37 -21.12 -8.51
N GLY A 187 4.58 -20.39 -7.70
CA GLY A 187 3.89 -20.93 -6.52
C GLY A 187 4.84 -21.24 -5.35
N TRP A 188 4.27 -21.64 -4.25
CA TRP A 188 5.00 -22.02 -3.04
C TRP A 188 5.71 -23.38 -3.20
N ALA A 189 6.86 -23.53 -2.61
CA ALA A 189 7.54 -24.84 -2.55
C ALA A 189 6.81 -25.79 -1.59
N PRO A 190 6.82 -27.10 -1.84
CA PRO A 190 6.24 -28.08 -0.92
C PRO A 190 6.87 -27.99 0.48
N GLY A 191 6.04 -27.83 1.50
CA GLY A 191 6.51 -27.74 2.88
C GLY A 191 7.11 -26.39 3.29
N GLU A 192 7.10 -25.37 2.42
CA GLU A 192 7.63 -24.05 2.72
C GLU A 192 6.81 -23.33 3.81
N TRP A 193 5.52 -23.60 3.89
CA TRP A 193 4.63 -23.06 4.90
C TRP A 193 4.22 -24.10 5.94
N SER A 194 4.01 -23.63 7.19
CA SER A 194 3.43 -24.46 8.24
C SER A 194 2.00 -24.91 7.85
N GLU A 195 1.63 -26.16 8.20
CA GLU A 195 0.27 -26.67 8.03
C GLU A 195 -0.77 -25.92 8.89
N LYS A 196 -0.30 -25.20 9.93
CA LYS A 196 -1.16 -24.39 10.81
C LYS A 196 -1.55 -23.05 10.20
N GLN A 197 -0.88 -22.62 9.12
CA GLN A 197 -1.18 -21.36 8.48
C GLN A 197 -2.48 -21.43 7.68
N LEU A 198 -3.33 -20.42 7.85
CA LEU A 198 -4.57 -20.31 7.10
C LEU A 198 -4.27 -20.14 5.61
N ARG A 199 -4.88 -20.97 4.78
CA ARG A 199 -4.84 -20.85 3.31
C ARG A 199 -6.13 -20.19 2.84
N ILE A 200 -5.99 -19.18 1.98
CA ILE A 200 -7.13 -18.44 1.42
C ILE A 200 -7.05 -18.33 -0.09
N GLY A 201 -8.18 -18.55 -0.75
CA GLY A 201 -8.34 -18.28 -2.18
C GLY A 201 -8.75 -16.83 -2.41
N LEU A 202 -8.16 -16.21 -3.43
CA LEU A 202 -8.49 -14.84 -3.84
C LEU A 202 -9.46 -14.78 -5.04
N GLY A 203 -10.11 -15.87 -5.34
CA GLY A 203 -11.07 -15.98 -6.45
C GLY A 203 -11.06 -17.36 -7.09
N SER A 204 -11.86 -17.53 -8.15
CA SER A 204 -12.03 -18.80 -8.87
C SER A 204 -10.95 -19.05 -9.94
N THR A 205 -10.08 -18.08 -10.19
CA THR A 205 -9.02 -18.14 -11.20
C THR A 205 -7.65 -17.98 -10.58
N VAL A 206 -6.60 -18.43 -11.28
CA VAL A 206 -5.23 -18.17 -10.87
C VAL A 206 -4.87 -16.73 -11.23
N LEU A 207 -4.57 -15.92 -10.22
CA LEU A 207 -4.16 -14.53 -10.39
C LEU A 207 -2.64 -14.44 -10.56
N ARG A 208 -2.17 -13.47 -11.33
CA ARG A 208 -0.76 -13.07 -11.31
C ARG A 208 -0.41 -12.42 -9.98
N GLY A 209 0.87 -12.46 -9.57
CA GLY A 209 1.31 -11.97 -8.26
C GLY A 209 0.90 -10.52 -7.97
N GLU A 210 1.08 -9.61 -8.93
CA GLU A 210 0.65 -8.21 -8.81
C GLU A 210 -0.87 -8.08 -8.64
N THR A 211 -1.65 -8.87 -9.38
CA THR A 211 -3.11 -8.88 -9.27
C THR A 211 -3.55 -9.48 -7.93
N ALA A 212 -2.92 -10.57 -7.49
CA ALA A 212 -3.19 -11.20 -6.21
C ALA A 212 -2.93 -10.23 -5.04
N ALA A 213 -1.83 -9.47 -5.09
CA ALA A 213 -1.51 -8.45 -4.09
C ALA A 213 -2.59 -7.36 -4.02
N ILE A 214 -3.04 -6.84 -5.18
CA ILE A 214 -4.10 -5.82 -5.26
C ILE A 214 -5.42 -6.35 -4.69
N VAL A 215 -5.85 -7.56 -5.09
CA VAL A 215 -7.08 -8.17 -4.60
C VAL A 215 -7.02 -8.42 -3.10
N ALA A 216 -5.93 -8.99 -2.59
CA ALA A 216 -5.72 -9.23 -1.16
C ALA A 216 -5.78 -7.92 -0.35
N ALA A 217 -5.10 -6.88 -0.81
CA ALA A 217 -5.13 -5.55 -0.19
C ALA A 217 -6.53 -4.97 -0.15
N THR A 218 -7.25 -5.00 -1.27
CA THR A 218 -8.63 -4.50 -1.36
C THR A 218 -9.53 -5.18 -0.32
N LEU A 219 -9.45 -6.51 -0.24
CA LEU A 219 -10.26 -7.30 0.70
C LEU A 219 -9.91 -6.99 2.17
N LEU A 220 -8.62 -6.83 2.50
CA LEU A 220 -8.18 -6.50 3.85
C LEU A 220 -8.60 -5.09 4.29
N VAL A 221 -8.35 -4.10 3.43
CA VAL A 221 -8.60 -2.69 3.74
C VAL A 221 -10.10 -2.42 3.86
N LEU A 222 -10.91 -2.80 2.86
CA LEU A 222 -12.36 -2.59 2.90
C LEU A 222 -12.97 -3.22 4.15
N ARG A 223 -12.51 -4.40 4.52
CA ARG A 223 -12.97 -5.06 5.72
C ARG A 223 -12.55 -4.34 7.00
N GLY A 224 -11.30 -3.87 7.06
CA GLY A 224 -10.78 -3.10 8.19
C GLY A 224 -11.54 -1.80 8.42
N GLU A 225 -11.99 -1.15 7.36
CA GLU A 225 -12.81 0.05 7.37
C GLU A 225 -14.30 -0.21 7.69
N GLY A 226 -14.67 -1.47 7.96
CA GLY A 226 -16.04 -1.84 8.31
C GLY A 226 -16.99 -1.93 7.11
N TRP A 227 -16.48 -1.88 5.89
CA TRP A 227 -17.27 -2.18 4.71
C TRP A 227 -17.70 -3.64 4.75
N ALA A 228 -19.01 -3.86 4.69
CA ALA A 228 -19.55 -5.21 4.57
C ALA A 228 -19.15 -5.76 3.19
N VAL A 229 -18.02 -6.43 3.11
CA VAL A 229 -17.75 -7.36 2.02
C VAL A 229 -18.68 -8.56 2.28
N THR A 230 -19.99 -8.29 2.12
CA THR A 230 -21.02 -9.30 2.26
C THR A 230 -20.89 -10.25 1.07
N SER A 231 -20.58 -11.46 1.42
CA SER A 231 -20.92 -12.67 0.70
C SER A 231 -20.10 -13.07 -0.52
N TYR A 232 -18.87 -13.44 -0.30
CA TYR A 232 -18.36 -14.58 -1.04
C TYR A 232 -18.89 -15.91 -0.46
N GLU A 233 -19.34 -15.91 0.80
CA GLU A 233 -19.93 -17.09 1.46
C GLU A 233 -21.35 -17.45 0.95
N GLY A 234 -22.06 -16.51 0.33
CA GLY A 234 -23.42 -16.75 -0.19
C GLY A 234 -23.49 -17.25 -1.63
N ALA A 235 -22.50 -16.93 -2.45
CA ALA A 235 -22.55 -17.26 -3.89
C ALA A 235 -22.20 -18.72 -4.21
N VAL A 236 -21.53 -19.43 -3.30
CA VAL A 236 -21.15 -20.85 -3.53
C VAL A 236 -22.26 -21.83 -3.13
N ARG A 237 -23.30 -21.39 -2.40
CA ARG A 237 -24.35 -22.31 -1.92
C ARG A 237 -25.59 -22.44 -2.82
N ASN A 238 -25.72 -21.68 -3.90
CA ASN A 238 -26.95 -21.68 -4.73
C ASN A 238 -26.81 -22.14 -6.18
N ASN A 239 -25.70 -22.77 -6.57
CA ASN A 239 -25.68 -23.53 -7.82
C ASN A 239 -26.01 -25.01 -7.57
N GLY A 240 -27.17 -25.25 -7.00
CA GLY A 240 -27.84 -26.51 -7.15
C GLY A 240 -28.20 -26.67 -8.64
N PHE A 241 -27.52 -27.54 -9.34
CA PHE A 241 -27.93 -28.01 -10.67
C PHE A 241 -29.34 -28.60 -10.52
N ILE A 242 -30.32 -27.92 -11.08
CA ILE A 242 -31.62 -28.54 -11.35
C ILE A 242 -31.39 -29.43 -12.56
N GLN A 243 -31.66 -30.71 -12.38
CA GLN A 243 -31.74 -31.72 -13.44
C GLN A 243 -32.85 -31.39 -14.44
#